data_ebc3b563b445bca6d7cbc85e6b95c65c
#
_entry.id   ebc3b563b445bca6d7cbc85e6b95c65c
#
_cell.length_a   1.000
_cell.length_b   1.000
_cell.length_c   1.000
_cell.angle_alpha   90.00
_cell.angle_beta   90.00
_cell.angle_gamma   90.00
#
_symmetry.space_group_name_H-M   'P 1'
#
loop_
_entity.id
_entity.type
_entity.pdbx_description
1 polymer ?
#
loop_
_entity_poly.entity_id
_entity_poly.type
_entity_poly.pdbx_seq_one_letter_code
_entity_poly.pdbx_strand_id
1 'polypeptide(L)'
;MVPTPFLARRISAGISLVLFVATSSVCVAQATSDSLTREEKLSDPVYMSWVASEPVGKCVSCHVMGPTDAEIDSGRSGDLTSFSRRSEMMHWLQKDKHTIARRRIEPFAAEQSEDELLKLYDRLDAQIEKAIEGYKKRGETIDRSKVGLESIPEEWIGQSNLLSRRICDKLWGSGSVTTEAGYAKFRDNCLTCHGGYHAGASGFDLADLDDAQLGIDCLYCHQQGENDEWIAPHQVPEKWRLKSPQEKTTAGLRNLVDTSNQAQLCFDCHVGNRSKNMFVSHEMYAAGHPPIPSIELQQFCAEMPQHWQTPSQLYVSLADYPQRNDYFNINYPGLLGATNAGDLFWNTRKMLIGALVARHRMLDLYIESASAHDWADYSLYDCSACHHELRSNSERQRRGYVGAPGRPRQYEWPDALLTIAYLFSGKETLGQSRSLESEIEQLFSDQPFGNPNLIAAKAEVLRDHITTAIDAIEQKPVDARIAQAVLRGLATTPKGKLLTYDAARQVIWAMQTIATELELEGKPLAPELHERIRQLGNPETTGISASLPSGRKQFIYPDRLEMDLQRRAEYEPSRLVAQLKSLRADLAKTAK
;
A
#
# COMPACT_ATOMS: atom_id res chain seq x y z
N MET A 1 9.03 4.82 76.04
CA MET A 1 10.02 5.86 76.39
C MET A 1 10.57 6.43 75.10
N VAL A 2 10.22 7.64 74.79
CA VAL A 2 10.85 8.57 73.83
C VAL A 2 12.14 9.07 74.49
N PRO A 3 13.24 9.53 73.81
CA PRO A 3 13.19 10.54 72.74
C PRO A 3 14.23 10.43 71.60
N THR A 4 13.91 11.13 70.50
CA THR A 4 14.77 11.83 69.52
C THR A 4 15.94 12.64 70.12
N PRO A 5 16.86 13.37 69.36
CA PRO A 5 16.87 13.75 67.94
C PRO A 5 18.28 13.93 67.28
N PHE A 6 18.31 14.45 66.00
CA PHE A 6 19.28 15.31 65.32
C PHE A 6 20.58 14.74 64.72
N LEU A 7 20.78 14.90 63.44
CA LEU A 7 21.53 16.02 62.84
C LEU A 7 21.58 15.97 61.31
N ALA A 8 21.27 17.11 60.71
CA ALA A 8 21.39 17.39 59.29
C ALA A 8 22.86 17.47 58.84
N ARG A 9 23.16 16.95 57.66
CA ARG A 9 24.29 17.44 56.83
C ARG A 9 23.87 17.55 55.37
N ARG A 10 23.85 18.79 54.89
CA ARG A 10 23.79 19.14 53.47
C ARG A 10 25.08 18.64 52.81
N ILE A 11 24.93 17.88 51.71
CA ILE A 11 25.99 17.73 50.69
C ILE A 11 25.31 18.06 49.36
N SER A 12 25.68 19.22 48.82
CA SER A 12 25.44 19.61 47.45
C SER A 12 26.30 18.71 46.56
N ALA A 13 25.68 17.87 45.73
CA ALA A 13 26.31 17.26 44.60
C ALA A 13 25.42 17.49 43.39
N GLY A 14 25.94 18.27 42.45
CA GLY A 14 25.30 18.55 41.18
C GLY A 14 25.08 17.27 40.41
N ILE A 15 23.82 16.97 40.16
CA ILE A 15 23.44 15.96 39.18
C ILE A 15 23.23 16.72 37.87
N SER A 16 24.21 16.56 36.98
CA SER A 16 24.09 16.93 35.58
C SER A 16 22.90 16.15 35.00
N LEU A 17 21.83 16.86 34.75
CA LEU A 17 20.67 16.36 34.01
C LEU A 17 21.09 16.24 32.55
N VAL A 18 21.60 15.07 32.14
CA VAL A 18 21.72 14.71 30.76
C VAL A 18 20.28 14.37 30.31
N LEU A 19 19.59 15.36 29.79
CA LEU A 19 18.34 15.14 29.08
C LEU A 19 18.64 14.30 27.83
N PHE A 20 18.18 13.08 27.85
CA PHE A 20 18.02 12.27 26.66
C PHE A 20 16.92 12.93 25.79
N VAL A 21 17.34 13.80 24.86
CA VAL A 21 16.50 14.27 23.77
C VAL A 21 16.71 13.31 22.60
N ALA A 22 16.03 12.20 22.65
CA ALA A 22 16.00 11.25 21.53
C ALA A 22 14.62 10.59 21.47
N THR A 23 13.58 11.38 21.21
CA THR A 23 12.26 10.85 20.79
C THR A 23 11.35 11.92 20.21
N SER A 24 11.86 12.97 19.57
CA SER A 24 10.98 14.04 19.07
C SER A 24 11.05 14.28 17.58
N SER A 25 11.85 13.52 16.84
CA SER A 25 12.04 13.82 15.42
C SER A 25 10.90 13.31 14.51
N VAL A 26 10.01 12.47 15.01
CA VAL A 26 8.85 11.98 14.23
C VAL A 26 7.62 12.89 14.41
N CYS A 27 7.48 13.53 15.57
CA CYS A 27 6.34 14.43 15.82
C CYS A 27 6.53 15.84 15.24
N VAL A 28 7.76 16.33 15.06
CA VAL A 28 8.02 17.70 14.59
C VAL A 28 7.74 17.86 13.10
N ALA A 29 7.87 16.80 12.30
CA ALA A 29 7.52 16.85 10.88
C ALA A 29 6.00 16.90 10.62
N GLN A 30 5.17 16.49 11.58
CA GLN A 30 3.72 16.60 11.50
C GLN A 30 3.21 18.00 11.92
N ALA A 31 3.90 18.70 12.79
CA ALA A 31 3.47 20.01 13.30
C ALA A 31 3.66 21.15 12.28
N THR A 32 4.57 21.03 11.32
CA THR A 32 4.84 22.10 10.35
C THR A 32 3.86 22.14 9.16
N SER A 33 3.06 21.09 8.93
CA SER A 33 2.05 21.08 7.87
C SER A 33 0.67 21.63 8.30
N ASP A 34 0.43 21.74 9.59
CA ASP A 34 -0.82 22.28 10.13
C ASP A 34 -0.83 23.82 10.26
N SER A 35 0.25 24.50 9.88
CA SER A 35 0.46 25.93 10.08
C SER A 35 0.03 26.83 8.93
N LEU A 36 -0.49 26.28 7.82
CA LEU A 36 -1.04 27.11 6.76
C LEU A 36 -2.31 27.80 7.23
N THR A 37 -2.33 29.13 7.13
CA THR A 37 -3.52 29.92 7.45
C THR A 37 -4.68 29.55 6.52
N ARG A 38 -5.91 29.90 6.92
CA ARG A 38 -7.11 29.71 6.09
C ARG A 38 -6.98 30.40 4.74
N GLU A 39 -6.32 31.56 4.68
CA GLU A 39 -6.11 32.34 3.44
C GLU A 39 -5.11 31.64 2.52
N GLU A 40 -4.04 31.07 3.05
CA GLU A 40 -3.07 30.29 2.27
C GLU A 40 -3.69 29.00 1.69
N LYS A 41 -4.57 28.34 2.45
CA LYS A 41 -5.32 27.17 1.98
C LYS A 41 -6.31 27.53 0.87
N LEU A 42 -6.99 28.66 0.97
CA LEU A 42 -7.96 29.14 -0.02
C LEU A 42 -7.31 29.76 -1.25
N SER A 43 -6.03 30.09 -1.20
CA SER A 43 -5.27 30.61 -2.34
C SER A 43 -4.61 29.50 -3.19
N ASP A 44 -4.65 28.24 -2.75
CA ASP A 44 -4.14 27.11 -3.53
C ASP A 44 -5.10 26.79 -4.68
N PRO A 45 -4.68 26.95 -5.96
CA PRO A 45 -5.53 26.68 -7.12
C PRO A 45 -6.04 25.23 -7.17
N VAL A 46 -5.24 24.27 -6.69
CA VAL A 46 -5.63 22.85 -6.64
C VAL A 46 -6.74 22.67 -5.60
N TYR A 47 -6.62 23.30 -4.45
CA TYR A 47 -7.65 23.30 -3.41
C TYR A 47 -8.96 23.91 -3.91
N MET A 48 -8.89 25.02 -4.63
CA MET A 48 -10.09 25.71 -5.14
C MET A 48 -10.78 24.91 -6.25
N SER A 49 -10.05 24.22 -7.12
CA SER A 49 -10.66 23.32 -8.12
C SER A 49 -11.40 22.16 -7.48
N TRP A 50 -10.92 21.68 -6.34
CA TRP A 50 -11.56 20.62 -5.55
C TRP A 50 -12.84 21.09 -4.85
N VAL A 51 -12.81 22.29 -4.29
CA VAL A 51 -13.99 22.90 -3.66
C VAL A 51 -15.12 23.13 -4.68
N ALA A 52 -14.75 23.35 -5.93
CA ALA A 52 -15.69 23.56 -7.04
C ALA A 52 -16.26 22.26 -7.61
N SER A 53 -15.58 21.11 -7.43
CA SER A 53 -16.08 19.83 -7.92
C SER A 53 -17.27 19.34 -7.08
N GLU A 54 -18.42 19.07 -7.69
CA GLU A 54 -19.65 18.72 -6.98
C GLU A 54 -19.51 17.51 -6.02
N PRO A 55 -18.87 16.39 -6.40
CA PRO A 55 -18.80 15.23 -5.51
C PRO A 55 -17.95 15.51 -4.25
N VAL A 56 -16.80 16.16 -4.42
CA VAL A 56 -15.83 16.42 -3.35
C VAL A 56 -16.24 17.62 -2.50
N GLY A 57 -16.90 18.61 -3.11
CA GLY A 57 -17.43 19.80 -2.43
C GLY A 57 -18.32 19.46 -1.22
N LYS A 58 -19.05 18.34 -1.28
CA LYS A 58 -19.86 17.85 -0.17
C LYS A 58 -19.02 17.42 1.06
N CYS A 59 -17.77 17.03 0.87
CA CYS A 59 -16.86 16.57 1.92
C CYS A 59 -16.03 17.71 2.53
N VAL A 60 -15.73 18.73 1.72
CA VAL A 60 -14.83 19.84 2.03
C VAL A 60 -15.24 20.59 3.29
N SER A 61 -16.53 20.88 3.45
CA SER A 61 -17.04 21.70 4.56
C SER A 61 -16.73 21.13 5.94
N CYS A 62 -16.57 19.82 6.06
CA CYS A 62 -16.30 19.13 7.32
C CYS A 62 -14.89 18.57 7.44
N HIS A 63 -14.24 18.22 6.33
CA HIS A 63 -12.96 17.48 6.33
C HIS A 63 -11.73 18.32 5.97
N VAL A 64 -11.88 19.64 5.82
CA VAL A 64 -10.78 20.56 5.44
C VAL A 64 -10.26 21.38 6.61
N MET A 65 -11.14 21.78 7.51
CA MET A 65 -10.80 22.70 8.59
C MET A 65 -10.83 22.00 9.93
N GLY A 66 -9.74 22.10 10.68
CA GLY A 66 -9.73 21.75 12.10
C GLY A 66 -10.84 22.49 12.87
N PRO A 67 -11.16 22.07 14.08
CA PRO A 67 -12.15 22.76 14.90
C PRO A 67 -11.75 24.22 15.05
N THR A 68 -12.72 25.12 14.95
CA THR A 68 -12.52 26.52 15.30
C THR A 68 -12.27 26.67 16.78
N ASP A 69 -11.57 27.72 17.21
CA ASP A 69 -11.34 28.00 18.62
C ASP A 69 -12.66 28.06 19.40
N ALA A 70 -13.73 28.59 18.78
CA ALA A 70 -15.07 28.64 19.40
C ALA A 70 -15.70 27.25 19.59
N GLU A 71 -15.39 26.28 18.73
CA GLU A 71 -15.83 24.87 18.88
C GLU A 71 -15.04 24.17 19.97
N ILE A 72 -13.71 24.47 20.08
CA ILE A 72 -12.87 24.00 21.17
C ILE A 72 -13.39 24.52 22.52
N ASP A 73 -13.62 25.82 22.62
CA ASP A 73 -14.08 26.47 23.84
C ASP A 73 -15.50 26.05 24.24
N SER A 74 -16.37 25.71 23.30
CA SER A 74 -17.73 25.24 23.56
C SER A 74 -17.82 23.79 24.03
N GLY A 75 -16.70 23.07 24.10
CA GLY A 75 -16.65 21.62 24.40
C GLY A 75 -17.28 20.71 23.35
N ARG A 76 -17.77 21.28 22.25
CA ARG A 76 -18.33 20.51 21.11
C ARG A 76 -17.24 19.88 20.24
N SER A 77 -16.06 20.47 20.26
CA SER A 77 -14.91 20.00 19.48
C SER A 77 -14.42 18.60 19.89
N GLY A 78 -14.55 18.26 21.18
CA GLY A 78 -14.06 16.97 21.69
C GLY A 78 -14.70 15.76 21.03
N ASP A 79 -15.99 15.83 20.70
CA ASP A 79 -16.72 14.70 20.13
C ASP A 79 -16.49 14.57 18.61
N LEU A 80 -16.38 15.66 17.88
CA LEU A 80 -16.10 15.67 16.44
C LEU A 80 -14.62 15.39 16.14
N THR A 81 -13.70 16.00 16.85
CA THR A 81 -12.25 15.81 16.67
C THR A 81 -11.77 14.41 17.00
N SER A 82 -12.55 13.68 17.80
CA SER A 82 -12.19 12.35 18.23
C SER A 82 -12.39 11.26 17.15
N PHE A 83 -13.28 11.47 16.20
CA PHE A 83 -13.57 10.55 15.10
C PHE A 83 -13.07 11.04 13.75
N SER A 84 -13.01 12.35 13.55
CA SER A 84 -12.51 13.00 12.35
C SER A 84 -11.47 14.02 12.79
N ARG A 85 -10.32 14.01 12.13
CA ARG A 85 -9.27 15.03 12.37
C ARG A 85 -9.63 16.37 11.73
N ARG A 86 -10.68 16.40 10.91
CA ARG A 86 -11.10 17.54 10.10
C ARG A 86 -10.00 18.11 9.19
N SER A 87 -8.91 17.39 9.02
CA SER A 87 -7.80 17.72 8.15
C SER A 87 -7.53 16.62 7.11
N GLU A 88 -8.42 15.63 7.03
CA GLU A 88 -8.27 14.44 6.20
C GLU A 88 -8.04 14.80 4.75
N MET A 89 -8.84 15.73 4.23
CA MET A 89 -8.74 16.17 2.85
C MET A 89 -7.41 16.86 2.57
N MET A 90 -6.91 17.70 3.46
CA MET A 90 -5.63 18.38 3.27
C MET A 90 -4.46 17.40 3.33
N HIS A 91 -4.50 16.43 4.24
CA HIS A 91 -3.48 15.37 4.28
C HIS A 91 -3.45 14.58 2.98
N TRP A 92 -4.62 14.17 2.48
CA TRP A 92 -4.76 13.45 1.25
C TRP A 92 -4.33 14.30 0.05
N LEU A 93 -4.85 15.52 -0.09
CA LEU A 93 -4.54 16.42 -1.20
C LEU A 93 -3.05 16.74 -1.31
N GLN A 94 -2.37 17.03 -0.20
CA GLN A 94 -0.97 17.46 -0.20
C GLN A 94 0.03 16.31 -0.25
N LYS A 95 -0.31 15.14 0.27
CA LYS A 95 0.66 14.06 0.51
C LYS A 95 0.37 12.77 -0.24
N ASP A 96 -0.89 12.50 -0.59
CA ASP A 96 -1.26 11.25 -1.23
C ASP A 96 -0.96 11.27 -2.75
N LYS A 97 -0.37 10.21 -3.25
CA LYS A 97 -0.04 10.05 -4.67
C LYS A 97 -1.28 9.78 -5.53
N HIS A 98 -2.30 9.19 -4.95
CA HIS A 98 -3.54 8.90 -5.64
C HIS A 98 -4.24 10.18 -6.14
N THR A 99 -4.07 11.31 -5.42
CA THR A 99 -4.69 12.59 -5.80
C THR A 99 -4.23 13.12 -7.15
N ILE A 100 -2.99 12.83 -7.55
CA ILE A 100 -2.40 13.33 -8.79
C ILE A 100 -2.25 12.21 -9.84
N ALA A 101 -2.84 11.04 -9.60
CA ALA A 101 -2.64 9.88 -10.46
C ALA A 101 -3.13 10.14 -11.89
N ARG A 102 -4.28 10.79 -12.08
CA ARG A 102 -4.81 11.18 -13.39
C ARG A 102 -3.95 12.25 -14.06
N ARG A 103 -3.65 13.33 -13.35
CA ARG A 103 -2.85 14.44 -13.88
C ARG A 103 -1.51 13.96 -14.44
N ARG A 104 -0.92 12.93 -13.85
CA ARG A 104 0.34 12.36 -14.31
C ARG A 104 0.27 11.60 -15.62
N ILE A 105 -0.90 11.09 -15.98
CA ILE A 105 -1.06 10.28 -17.18
C ILE A 105 -1.93 10.96 -18.26
N GLU A 106 -2.47 12.15 -18.00
CA GLU A 106 -3.36 12.85 -18.93
C GLU A 106 -2.63 13.18 -20.25
N PRO A 107 -2.96 12.51 -21.38
CA PRO A 107 -2.16 12.57 -22.59
C PRO A 107 -2.25 13.91 -23.34
N PHE A 108 -3.27 14.73 -23.07
CA PHE A 108 -3.45 16.03 -23.72
C PHE A 108 -2.51 17.11 -23.20
N ALA A 109 -1.99 16.96 -21.98
CA ALA A 109 -1.04 17.90 -21.41
C ALA A 109 0.37 17.78 -22.02
N ALA A 110 0.59 16.84 -22.95
CA ALA A 110 1.88 16.60 -23.56
C ALA A 110 2.06 17.45 -24.82
N GLU A 111 2.46 18.71 -24.65
CA GLU A 111 2.84 19.59 -25.75
C GLU A 111 4.33 19.48 -26.15
N GLN A 112 5.12 18.74 -25.39
CA GLN A 112 6.58 18.71 -25.52
C GLN A 112 7.07 17.72 -26.58
N SER A 113 8.11 18.14 -27.33
CA SER A 113 8.80 17.29 -28.30
C SER A 113 9.77 16.31 -27.61
N GLU A 114 10.22 15.29 -28.35
CA GLU A 114 11.20 14.30 -27.84
C GLU A 114 12.53 14.95 -27.45
N ASP A 115 12.97 15.96 -28.18
CA ASP A 115 14.20 16.73 -27.87
C ASP A 115 14.07 17.53 -26.58
N GLU A 116 12.90 18.08 -26.28
CA GLU A 116 12.64 18.78 -25.04
C GLU A 116 12.62 17.84 -23.84
N LEU A 117 12.16 16.61 -24.06
CA LEU A 117 12.21 15.55 -23.06
C LEU A 117 13.65 15.16 -22.70
N LEU A 118 14.50 14.93 -23.70
CA LEU A 118 15.90 14.60 -23.48
C LEU A 118 16.61 15.73 -22.71
N LYS A 119 16.39 16.98 -23.10
CA LYS A 119 16.92 18.15 -22.38
C LYS A 119 16.41 18.24 -20.94
N LEU A 120 15.20 17.74 -20.68
CA LEU A 120 14.63 17.73 -19.35
C LEU A 120 15.27 16.62 -18.50
N TYR A 121 15.55 15.45 -19.08
CA TYR A 121 16.32 14.40 -18.42
C TYR A 121 17.74 14.86 -18.04
N ASP A 122 18.45 15.53 -18.97
CA ASP A 122 19.78 16.06 -18.70
C ASP A 122 19.76 17.08 -17.54
N ARG A 123 18.76 17.95 -17.48
CA ARG A 123 18.58 18.90 -16.38
C ARG A 123 18.30 18.21 -15.05
N LEU A 124 17.55 17.10 -15.05
CA LEU A 124 17.28 16.30 -13.87
C LEU A 124 18.55 15.66 -13.32
N ASP A 125 19.27 14.97 -14.19
CA ASP A 125 20.51 14.34 -13.83
C ASP A 125 21.45 15.36 -13.20
N ALA A 126 21.57 16.54 -13.77
CA ALA A 126 22.36 17.63 -13.22
C ALA A 126 21.87 18.06 -11.81
N GLN A 127 20.57 18.10 -11.56
CA GLN A 127 20.02 18.45 -10.25
C GLN A 127 20.28 17.35 -9.21
N ILE A 128 20.12 16.08 -9.60
CA ILE A 128 20.41 14.94 -8.74
C ILE A 128 21.89 14.91 -8.36
N GLU A 129 22.79 15.05 -9.34
CA GLU A 129 24.23 15.09 -9.10
C GLU A 129 24.62 16.26 -8.18
N LYS A 130 24.04 17.44 -8.39
CA LYS A 130 24.24 18.59 -7.51
C LYS A 130 23.77 18.31 -6.07
N ALA A 131 22.65 17.62 -5.91
CA ALA A 131 22.16 17.21 -4.58
C ALA A 131 23.12 16.21 -3.93
N ILE A 132 23.59 15.20 -4.67
CA ILE A 132 24.59 14.22 -4.21
C ILE A 132 25.87 14.90 -3.77
N GLU A 133 26.36 15.87 -4.55
CA GLU A 133 27.53 16.68 -4.17
C GLU A 133 27.30 17.46 -2.86
N GLY A 134 26.09 17.98 -2.66
CA GLY A 134 25.68 18.63 -1.42
C GLY A 134 25.78 17.69 -0.21
N TYR A 135 25.35 16.43 -0.34
CA TYR A 135 25.50 15.40 0.70
C TYR A 135 26.96 15.06 0.94
N LYS A 136 27.76 14.85 -0.12
CA LYS A 136 29.20 14.57 -0.01
C LYS A 136 29.96 15.69 0.72
N LYS A 137 29.62 16.96 0.45
CA LYS A 137 30.24 18.12 1.14
C LYS A 137 29.93 18.16 2.64
N ARG A 138 28.83 17.54 3.08
CA ARG A 138 28.50 17.37 4.52
C ARG A 138 29.05 16.09 5.12
N GLY A 139 29.85 15.31 4.37
CA GLY A 139 30.38 14.02 4.82
C GLY A 139 29.36 12.89 4.82
N GLU A 140 28.23 13.09 4.16
CA GLU A 140 27.14 12.11 4.05
C GLU A 140 27.24 11.37 2.71
N THR A 141 26.98 10.06 2.73
CA THR A 141 26.83 9.26 1.51
C THR A 141 25.34 8.99 1.29
N ILE A 142 24.83 9.42 0.16
CA ILE A 142 23.45 9.14 -0.22
C ILE A 142 23.41 8.33 -1.52
N ASP A 143 22.55 7.32 -1.55
CA ASP A 143 22.24 6.58 -2.77
C ASP A 143 21.42 7.50 -3.69
N ARG A 144 21.75 7.54 -4.98
CA ARG A 144 21.04 8.32 -6.01
C ARG A 144 19.53 8.13 -5.94
N SER A 145 19.06 6.90 -5.64
CA SER A 145 17.63 6.58 -5.48
C SER A 145 16.96 7.24 -4.28
N LYS A 146 17.74 7.75 -3.34
CA LYS A 146 17.24 8.40 -2.11
C LYS A 146 17.31 9.91 -2.19
N VAL A 147 17.83 10.46 -3.27
CA VAL A 147 17.84 11.90 -3.49
C VAL A 147 16.40 12.34 -3.78
N GLY A 148 15.76 12.95 -2.79
CA GLY A 148 14.44 13.58 -2.93
C GLY A 148 14.61 15.01 -3.47
N LEU A 149 13.92 15.37 -4.53
CA LEU A 149 13.77 16.75 -4.94
C LEU A 149 12.68 17.40 -4.08
N GLU A 150 12.94 18.62 -3.57
CA GLU A 150 12.00 19.33 -2.68
C GLU A 150 10.69 19.72 -3.38
N SER A 151 10.70 19.82 -4.70
CA SER A 151 9.51 19.93 -5.53
C SER A 151 9.69 19.12 -6.79
N ILE A 152 8.65 18.41 -7.24
CA ILE A 152 8.63 17.91 -8.60
C ILE A 152 8.26 19.10 -9.46
N PRO A 153 9.15 19.60 -10.34
CA PRO A 153 8.80 20.69 -11.25
C PRO A 153 7.56 20.32 -12.05
N GLU A 154 6.70 21.27 -12.34
CA GLU A 154 5.48 21.05 -13.12
C GLU A 154 5.77 20.41 -14.49
N GLU A 155 6.92 20.75 -15.05
CA GLU A 155 7.53 20.16 -16.25
C GLU A 155 7.63 18.63 -16.21
N TRP A 156 7.69 18.00 -15.03
CA TRP A 156 7.82 16.54 -14.82
C TRP A 156 6.50 15.80 -14.90
N ILE A 157 5.43 16.49 -14.62
CA ILE A 157 4.09 15.99 -14.86
C ILE A 157 3.92 15.77 -16.36
N GLY A 158 4.46 16.69 -17.17
CA GLY A 158 4.49 16.57 -18.62
C GLY A 158 5.20 15.34 -19.19
N GLN A 159 6.20 14.78 -18.50
CA GLN A 159 6.89 13.55 -18.94
C GLN A 159 6.04 12.29 -18.82
N SER A 160 5.37 12.13 -17.68
CA SER A 160 4.46 11.00 -17.49
C SER A 160 3.33 11.06 -18.51
N ASN A 161 2.88 12.27 -18.86
CA ASN A 161 1.86 12.50 -19.87
C ASN A 161 2.35 12.10 -21.28
N LEU A 162 3.61 12.36 -21.60
CA LEU A 162 4.19 11.95 -22.89
C LEU A 162 4.36 10.42 -22.96
N LEU A 163 4.78 9.76 -21.88
CA LEU A 163 4.81 8.31 -21.83
C LEU A 163 3.41 7.72 -22.04
N SER A 164 2.42 8.25 -21.36
CA SER A 164 1.02 7.86 -21.50
C SER A 164 0.55 8.00 -22.95
N ARG A 165 0.83 9.14 -23.59
CA ARG A 165 0.53 9.38 -25.01
C ARG A 165 1.20 8.34 -25.91
N ARG A 166 2.48 8.05 -25.69
CA ARG A 166 3.23 7.02 -26.46
C ARG A 166 2.63 5.62 -26.29
N ILE A 167 2.19 5.29 -25.07
CA ILE A 167 1.51 4.04 -24.80
C ILE A 167 0.20 3.99 -25.60
N CYS A 168 -0.60 5.02 -25.56
CA CYS A 168 -1.84 5.11 -26.32
C CYS A 168 -1.61 5.03 -27.83
N ASP A 169 -0.60 5.73 -28.34
CA ASP A 169 -0.23 5.71 -29.76
C ASP A 169 0.20 4.30 -30.22
N LYS A 170 0.92 3.57 -29.39
CA LYS A 170 1.29 2.18 -29.70
C LYS A 170 0.11 1.22 -29.64
N LEU A 171 -0.80 1.41 -28.69
CA LEU A 171 -1.97 0.53 -28.52
C LEU A 171 -3.06 0.78 -29.57
N TRP A 172 -3.28 2.05 -29.92
CA TRP A 172 -4.49 2.46 -30.68
C TRP A 172 -4.18 3.26 -31.94
N GLY A 173 -2.91 3.50 -32.27
CA GLY A 173 -2.46 4.27 -33.41
C GLY A 173 -2.10 5.70 -33.06
N SER A 174 -1.16 6.27 -33.84
CA SER A 174 -0.62 7.61 -33.62
C SER A 174 -1.72 8.68 -33.64
N GLY A 175 -1.72 9.54 -32.63
CA GLY A 175 -2.72 10.61 -32.47
C GLY A 175 -4.11 10.10 -32.05
N SER A 176 -4.25 8.84 -31.68
CA SER A 176 -5.55 8.26 -31.30
C SER A 176 -6.27 9.05 -30.21
N VAL A 177 -5.55 9.44 -29.17
CA VAL A 177 -6.15 10.16 -28.01
C VAL A 177 -6.64 11.57 -28.32
N THR A 178 -6.31 12.14 -29.48
CA THR A 178 -6.83 13.43 -29.92
C THR A 178 -8.23 13.33 -30.54
N THR A 179 -8.73 12.11 -30.70
CA THR A 179 -10.10 11.85 -31.17
C THR A 179 -11.00 11.44 -29.99
N GLU A 180 -12.29 11.75 -30.06
CA GLU A 180 -13.26 11.35 -29.04
C GLU A 180 -13.25 9.84 -28.78
N ALA A 181 -13.23 9.02 -29.83
CA ALA A 181 -13.20 7.56 -29.71
C ALA A 181 -11.91 7.05 -29.10
N GLY A 182 -10.77 7.68 -29.38
CA GLY A 182 -9.48 7.31 -28.79
C GLY A 182 -9.36 7.75 -27.33
N TYR A 183 -9.89 8.93 -27.01
CA TYR A 183 -9.94 9.38 -25.62
C TYR A 183 -10.89 8.52 -24.77
N ALA A 184 -12.01 8.07 -25.33
CA ALA A 184 -12.88 7.10 -24.67
C ALA A 184 -12.12 5.81 -24.31
N LYS A 185 -11.26 5.29 -25.21
CA LYS A 185 -10.40 4.14 -24.90
C LYS A 185 -9.42 4.45 -23.77
N PHE A 186 -8.77 5.62 -23.77
CA PHE A 186 -7.89 6.05 -22.69
C PHE A 186 -8.65 6.09 -21.36
N ARG A 187 -9.81 6.75 -21.33
CA ARG A 187 -10.68 6.82 -20.15
C ARG A 187 -11.01 5.41 -19.63
N ASP A 188 -11.55 4.56 -20.51
CA ASP A 188 -12.08 3.25 -20.11
C ASP A 188 -10.99 2.24 -19.73
N ASN A 189 -9.73 2.43 -20.13
CA ASN A 189 -8.63 1.51 -19.83
C ASN A 189 -7.60 2.06 -18.84
N CYS A 190 -7.44 3.38 -18.75
CA CYS A 190 -6.41 3.99 -17.90
C CYS A 190 -6.99 4.70 -16.68
N LEU A 191 -8.08 5.48 -16.86
CA LEU A 191 -8.66 6.25 -15.77
C LEU A 191 -9.44 5.39 -14.76
N THR A 192 -9.73 4.15 -15.06
CA THR A 192 -10.26 3.18 -14.09
C THR A 192 -9.33 3.00 -12.90
N CYS A 193 -8.00 2.97 -13.12
CA CYS A 193 -6.98 2.92 -12.08
C CYS A 193 -6.45 4.30 -11.69
N HIS A 194 -6.36 5.24 -12.63
CA HIS A 194 -5.66 6.51 -12.42
C HIS A 194 -6.58 7.71 -12.17
N GLY A 195 -7.89 7.58 -12.40
CA GLY A 195 -8.84 8.69 -12.25
C GLY A 195 -10.09 8.35 -11.46
N GLY A 196 -10.17 7.16 -10.85
CA GLY A 196 -11.37 6.74 -10.14
C GLY A 196 -12.60 6.57 -11.03
N TYR A 197 -12.40 6.49 -12.33
CA TYR A 197 -13.48 6.36 -13.30
C TYR A 197 -14.09 4.95 -13.24
N HIS A 198 -15.41 4.88 -13.27
CA HIS A 198 -16.12 3.60 -13.43
C HIS A 198 -16.51 3.45 -14.90
N ALA A 199 -16.01 2.39 -15.55
CA ALA A 199 -16.36 2.10 -16.94
C ALA A 199 -17.88 1.98 -17.08
N GLY A 200 -18.46 2.76 -18.02
CA GLY A 200 -19.90 2.80 -18.24
C GLY A 200 -20.66 3.89 -17.48
N ALA A 201 -20.02 4.68 -16.62
CA ALA A 201 -20.66 5.85 -16.03
C ALA A 201 -21.01 6.86 -17.14
N SER A 202 -22.32 7.11 -17.30
CA SER A 202 -22.83 8.13 -18.23
C SER A 202 -22.61 9.51 -17.62
N GLY A 203 -21.98 10.43 -18.36
CA GLY A 203 -21.94 11.84 -17.98
C GLY A 203 -20.56 12.47 -17.87
N PHE A 204 -19.51 11.80 -18.34
CA PHE A 204 -18.22 12.45 -18.46
C PHE A 204 -18.19 13.29 -19.75
N ASP A 205 -18.34 14.60 -19.62
CA ASP A 205 -18.19 15.54 -20.74
C ASP A 205 -16.70 15.88 -20.88
N LEU A 206 -16.20 15.92 -22.12
CA LEU A 206 -14.87 16.42 -22.44
C LEU A 206 -14.67 17.89 -21.98
N ALA A 207 -15.76 18.63 -21.79
CA ALA A 207 -15.75 19.99 -21.24
C ALA A 207 -15.36 20.03 -19.75
N ASP A 208 -15.47 18.90 -19.01
CA ASP A 208 -15.03 18.77 -17.61
C ASP A 208 -13.52 18.49 -17.50
N LEU A 209 -12.73 18.84 -18.52
CA LEU A 209 -11.25 18.72 -18.50
C LEU A 209 -10.60 19.56 -17.40
N ASP A 210 -11.27 20.60 -16.90
CA ASP A 210 -10.79 21.36 -15.74
C ASP A 210 -10.80 20.51 -14.45
N ASP A 211 -11.68 19.50 -14.34
CA ASP A 211 -11.64 18.49 -13.29
C ASP A 211 -10.57 17.40 -13.54
N ALA A 212 -9.90 17.42 -14.69
CA ALA A 212 -8.83 16.48 -15.08
C ALA A 212 -7.61 16.47 -14.16
N GLN A 213 -7.54 17.39 -13.20
CA GLN A 213 -6.44 17.49 -12.24
C GLN A 213 -6.50 16.46 -11.12
N LEU A 214 -7.64 15.80 -10.93
CA LEU A 214 -7.88 14.92 -9.80
C LEU A 214 -7.70 13.45 -10.20
N GLY A 215 -6.98 12.71 -9.35
CA GLY A 215 -6.83 11.27 -9.48
C GLY A 215 -7.94 10.53 -8.73
N ILE A 216 -7.56 9.60 -7.87
CA ILE A 216 -8.46 8.84 -7.01
C ILE A 216 -8.97 9.75 -5.89
N ASP A 217 -10.26 9.97 -5.83
CA ASP A 217 -10.92 10.89 -4.88
C ASP A 217 -11.46 10.19 -3.62
N CYS A 218 -12.10 10.98 -2.76
CA CYS A 218 -12.68 10.51 -1.52
C CYS A 218 -13.80 9.50 -1.78
N LEU A 219 -14.65 9.76 -2.76
CA LEU A 219 -15.80 8.92 -3.06
C LEU A 219 -15.36 7.58 -3.67
N TYR A 220 -14.31 7.57 -4.47
CA TYR A 220 -13.78 6.32 -5.00
C TYR A 220 -13.45 5.32 -3.89
N CYS A 221 -12.81 5.80 -2.81
CA CYS A 221 -12.47 4.94 -1.67
C CYS A 221 -13.65 4.70 -0.73
N HIS A 222 -14.44 5.73 -0.43
CA HIS A 222 -15.46 5.68 0.62
C HIS A 222 -16.86 5.31 0.13
N GLN A 223 -17.17 5.43 -1.16
CA GLN A 223 -18.47 5.06 -1.71
C GLN A 223 -18.46 3.68 -2.35
N GLN A 224 -19.52 2.93 -2.18
CA GLN A 224 -19.73 1.64 -2.82
C GLN A 224 -20.75 1.77 -3.96
N GLY A 225 -20.27 1.65 -5.20
CA GLY A 225 -21.10 1.86 -6.38
C GLY A 225 -21.53 3.32 -6.54
N GLU A 226 -22.71 3.52 -7.14
CA GLU A 226 -23.26 4.85 -7.43
C GLU A 226 -24.21 5.38 -6.33
N ASN A 227 -24.43 4.60 -5.26
CA ASN A 227 -25.34 4.98 -4.18
C ASN A 227 -24.67 5.97 -3.23
N ASP A 228 -25.16 7.21 -3.20
CA ASP A 228 -24.69 8.31 -2.34
C ASP A 228 -25.63 8.61 -1.15
N GLU A 229 -26.63 7.78 -0.89
CA GLU A 229 -27.61 7.96 0.20
C GLU A 229 -26.96 8.05 1.59
N TRP A 230 -25.71 7.60 1.74
CA TRP A 230 -24.95 7.69 2.99
C TRP A 230 -24.48 9.12 3.32
N ILE A 231 -24.36 10.02 2.32
CA ILE A 231 -23.72 11.34 2.49
C ILE A 231 -24.54 12.20 3.44
N ALA A 232 -25.85 12.34 3.23
CA ALA A 232 -26.71 13.17 4.07
C ALA A 232 -26.84 12.65 5.52
N PRO A 233 -27.09 11.35 5.80
CA PRO A 233 -27.08 10.81 7.16
C PRO A 233 -25.70 10.90 7.85
N HIS A 234 -24.61 10.80 7.10
CA HIS A 234 -23.24 10.94 7.63
C HIS A 234 -22.97 12.33 8.22
N GLN A 235 -23.63 13.36 7.70
CA GLN A 235 -23.55 14.73 8.24
C GLN A 235 -24.19 14.88 9.62
N VAL A 236 -24.95 13.87 10.11
CA VAL A 236 -25.50 13.82 11.47
C VAL A 236 -24.78 12.73 12.27
N PRO A 237 -23.57 13.04 12.79
CA PRO A 237 -22.64 12.03 13.29
C PRO A 237 -23.17 11.20 14.46
N GLU A 238 -23.97 11.76 15.36
CA GLU A 238 -24.48 11.06 16.54
C GLU A 238 -25.36 9.85 16.15
N LYS A 239 -26.17 9.99 15.12
CA LYS A 239 -27.04 8.92 14.61
C LYS A 239 -26.29 7.98 13.69
N TRP A 240 -25.41 8.52 12.83
CA TRP A 240 -24.67 7.75 11.84
C TRP A 240 -23.67 6.77 12.48
N ARG A 241 -22.99 7.20 13.54
CA ARG A 241 -22.00 6.38 14.25
C ARG A 241 -22.60 5.11 14.84
N LEU A 242 -23.85 5.19 15.29
CA LEU A 242 -24.58 4.06 15.90
C LEU A 242 -25.19 3.09 14.88
N LYS A 243 -25.10 3.38 13.59
CA LYS A 243 -25.49 2.41 12.55
C LYS A 243 -24.46 1.32 12.43
N SER A 244 -24.94 0.10 12.22
CA SER A 244 -24.09 -1.05 11.93
C SER A 244 -23.32 -0.88 10.61
N PRO A 245 -22.18 -1.58 10.42
CA PRO A 245 -21.48 -1.60 9.14
C PRO A 245 -22.41 -1.98 7.96
N GLN A 246 -23.33 -2.93 8.18
CA GLN A 246 -24.29 -3.35 7.16
C GLN A 246 -25.26 -2.23 6.78
N GLU A 247 -25.83 -1.48 7.74
CA GLU A 247 -26.70 -0.34 7.44
C GLU A 247 -25.97 0.76 6.68
N LYS A 248 -24.71 1.02 7.03
CA LYS A 248 -23.85 1.99 6.34
C LYS A 248 -23.56 1.56 4.90
N THR A 249 -23.26 0.29 4.70
CA THR A 249 -22.99 -0.28 3.37
C THR A 249 -24.23 -0.28 2.52
N THR A 250 -25.40 -0.60 3.09
CA THR A 250 -26.68 -0.54 2.36
C THR A 250 -26.99 0.88 1.90
N ALA A 251 -26.59 1.90 2.66
CA ALA A 251 -26.72 3.30 2.26
C ALA A 251 -25.65 3.76 1.24
N GLY A 252 -24.68 2.91 0.90
CA GLY A 252 -23.65 3.20 -0.09
C GLY A 252 -22.27 3.54 0.45
N LEU A 253 -22.06 3.60 1.79
CA LEU A 253 -20.72 3.79 2.36
C LEU A 253 -19.93 2.47 2.26
N ARG A 254 -18.75 2.52 1.67
CA ARG A 254 -17.83 1.36 1.70
C ARG A 254 -17.30 1.13 3.11
N ASN A 255 -17.42 -0.11 3.59
CA ASN A 255 -16.90 -0.49 4.90
C ASN A 255 -15.38 -0.72 4.84
N LEU A 256 -14.59 0.35 4.98
CA LEU A 256 -13.13 0.30 5.03
C LEU A 256 -12.56 -0.08 6.41
N VAL A 257 -13.41 -0.23 7.42
CA VAL A 257 -13.05 -0.82 8.71
C VAL A 257 -12.77 -2.32 8.53
N ASP A 258 -13.50 -2.97 7.65
CA ASP A 258 -13.26 -4.32 7.22
C ASP A 258 -11.98 -4.40 6.39
N THR A 259 -11.01 -5.18 6.87
CA THR A 259 -9.69 -5.29 6.24
C THR A 259 -9.76 -5.95 4.87
N SER A 260 -10.66 -6.91 4.67
CA SER A 260 -10.86 -7.58 3.39
C SER A 260 -11.38 -6.61 2.34
N ASN A 261 -12.39 -5.80 2.67
CA ASN A 261 -12.92 -4.76 1.78
C ASN A 261 -11.85 -3.71 1.43
N GLN A 262 -11.05 -3.28 2.42
CA GLN A 262 -9.93 -2.36 2.19
C GLN A 262 -8.91 -2.98 1.23
N ALA A 263 -8.54 -4.24 1.45
CA ALA A 263 -7.58 -4.96 0.61
C ALA A 263 -8.10 -5.12 -0.82
N GLN A 264 -9.37 -5.51 -0.98
CA GLN A 264 -10.00 -5.64 -2.31
C GLN A 264 -9.95 -4.33 -3.08
N LEU A 265 -10.28 -3.21 -2.44
CA LEU A 265 -10.19 -1.88 -3.06
C LEU A 265 -8.78 -1.59 -3.59
N CYS A 266 -7.75 -1.84 -2.79
CA CYS A 266 -6.36 -1.63 -3.20
C CYS A 266 -5.96 -2.57 -4.35
N PHE A 267 -6.30 -3.84 -4.24
CA PHE A 267 -5.88 -4.85 -5.20
C PHE A 267 -6.71 -4.86 -6.50
N ASP A 268 -7.85 -4.19 -6.55
CA ASP A 268 -8.55 -3.96 -7.82
C ASP A 268 -7.62 -3.28 -8.85
N CYS A 269 -6.80 -2.31 -8.42
CA CYS A 269 -5.80 -1.65 -9.29
C CYS A 269 -4.41 -2.31 -9.22
N HIS A 270 -3.96 -2.73 -8.03
CA HIS A 270 -2.58 -3.16 -7.81
C HIS A 270 -2.31 -4.65 -8.06
N VAL A 271 -3.34 -5.45 -8.25
CA VAL A 271 -3.28 -6.81 -8.82
C VAL A 271 -3.99 -6.82 -10.15
N GLY A 272 -5.21 -6.31 -10.17
CA GLY A 272 -6.07 -6.17 -11.33
C GLY A 272 -7.49 -6.66 -11.09
N ASN A 273 -8.41 -6.14 -11.90
CA ASN A 273 -9.82 -6.51 -11.93
C ASN A 273 -10.36 -6.30 -13.34
N ARG A 274 -10.44 -7.37 -14.14
CA ARG A 274 -10.89 -7.28 -15.54
C ARG A 274 -12.35 -6.86 -15.64
N SER A 275 -13.19 -7.29 -14.71
CA SER A 275 -14.62 -6.93 -14.71
C SER A 275 -14.85 -5.42 -14.55
N LYS A 276 -13.85 -4.71 -13.99
CA LYS A 276 -13.85 -3.24 -13.84
C LYS A 276 -12.91 -2.52 -14.82
N ASN A 277 -12.35 -3.20 -15.81
CA ASN A 277 -11.30 -2.68 -16.69
C ASN A 277 -10.05 -2.17 -15.94
N MET A 278 -9.75 -2.74 -14.78
CA MET A 278 -8.58 -2.41 -13.96
C MET A 278 -7.53 -3.51 -14.13
N PHE A 279 -6.99 -3.66 -15.32
CA PHE A 279 -6.04 -4.71 -15.63
C PHE A 279 -5.00 -4.22 -16.62
N VAL A 280 -3.72 -4.39 -16.28
CA VAL A 280 -2.62 -4.07 -17.18
C VAL A 280 -2.24 -5.30 -17.96
N SER A 281 -2.63 -5.35 -19.23
CA SER A 281 -2.31 -6.46 -20.14
C SER A 281 -0.84 -6.49 -20.54
N HIS A 282 -0.39 -7.63 -21.05
CA HIS A 282 0.95 -7.73 -21.61
C HIS A 282 1.19 -6.74 -22.77
N GLU A 283 0.17 -6.42 -23.56
CA GLU A 283 0.27 -5.42 -24.62
C GLU A 283 0.53 -4.01 -24.06
N MET A 284 -0.10 -3.66 -22.93
CA MET A 284 0.18 -2.40 -22.23
C MET A 284 1.62 -2.34 -21.72
N TYR A 285 2.14 -3.43 -21.16
CA TYR A 285 3.56 -3.52 -20.78
C TYR A 285 4.49 -3.39 -21.99
N ALA A 286 4.18 -4.06 -23.11
CA ALA A 286 4.93 -3.95 -24.36
C ALA A 286 4.85 -2.53 -24.96
N ALA A 287 3.75 -1.82 -24.73
CA ALA A 287 3.61 -0.42 -25.12
C ALA A 287 4.43 0.54 -24.26
N GLY A 288 4.87 0.12 -23.07
CA GLY A 288 5.73 0.90 -22.18
C GLY A 288 5.14 1.20 -20.80
N HIS A 289 4.00 0.60 -20.44
CA HIS A 289 3.47 0.74 -19.08
C HIS A 289 4.47 0.15 -18.08
N PRO A 290 4.84 0.89 -17.01
CA PRO A 290 5.73 0.35 -15.98
C PRO A 290 5.13 -0.89 -15.31
N PRO A 291 5.97 -1.85 -14.86
CA PRO A 291 5.49 -2.96 -14.07
C PRO A 291 4.76 -2.50 -12.81
N ILE A 292 3.58 -3.05 -12.56
CA ILE A 292 2.86 -2.78 -11.31
C ILE A 292 3.72 -3.30 -10.14
N PRO A 293 4.01 -2.46 -9.12
CA PRO A 293 4.79 -2.90 -7.97
C PRO A 293 3.99 -3.90 -7.14
N SER A 294 4.68 -4.92 -6.63
CA SER A 294 4.09 -5.80 -5.61
C SER A 294 3.74 -5.00 -4.35
N ILE A 295 2.63 -5.31 -3.73
CA ILE A 295 2.13 -4.63 -2.52
C ILE A 295 2.05 -5.62 -1.35
N GLU A 296 2.62 -5.23 -0.21
CA GLU A 296 2.22 -5.74 1.10
C GLU A 296 1.26 -4.70 1.70
N LEU A 297 0.04 -5.14 2.00
CA LEU A 297 -1.06 -4.23 2.31
C LEU A 297 -0.76 -3.27 3.47
N GLN A 298 -0.21 -3.79 4.57
CA GLN A 298 0.05 -2.96 5.76
C GLN A 298 1.20 -1.98 5.54
N GLN A 299 2.27 -2.38 4.87
CA GLN A 299 3.38 -1.47 4.55
C GLN A 299 2.93 -0.32 3.67
N PHE A 300 2.11 -0.61 2.65
CA PHE A 300 1.58 0.43 1.78
C PHE A 300 0.59 1.35 2.51
N CYS A 301 -0.28 0.80 3.37
CA CYS A 301 -1.16 1.61 4.22
C CYS A 301 -0.39 2.50 5.20
N ALA A 302 0.74 2.02 5.73
CA ALA A 302 1.57 2.80 6.65
C ALA A 302 2.28 3.98 5.96
N GLU A 303 2.59 3.85 4.66
CA GLU A 303 3.19 4.91 3.84
C GLU A 303 2.16 5.89 3.23
N MET A 304 0.87 5.53 3.25
CA MET A 304 -0.18 6.47 2.88
C MET A 304 -0.28 7.59 3.93
N PRO A 305 -0.59 8.82 3.51
CA PRO A 305 -0.88 9.89 4.47
C PRO A 305 -2.06 9.50 5.33
N GLN A 306 -1.80 9.18 6.59
CA GLN A 306 -2.81 8.66 7.50
C GLN A 306 -3.83 9.75 7.83
N HIS A 307 -5.02 9.64 7.28
CA HIS A 307 -6.17 10.49 7.54
C HIS A 307 -7.29 9.78 8.33
N TRP A 308 -6.97 8.63 8.92
CA TRP A 308 -7.86 7.83 9.79
C TRP A 308 -7.18 7.50 11.12
N GLN A 309 -7.96 7.06 12.08
CA GLN A 309 -7.44 6.51 13.33
C GLN A 309 -7.33 4.98 13.23
N THR A 310 -6.22 4.43 13.70
CA THR A 310 -6.07 2.98 13.80
C THR A 310 -6.95 2.43 14.94
N PRO A 311 -7.31 1.14 14.91
CA PRO A 311 -8.04 0.52 16.02
C PRO A 311 -7.36 0.70 17.37
N SER A 312 -6.02 0.62 17.45
CA SER A 312 -5.27 0.86 18.69
C SER A 312 -5.42 2.29 19.19
N GLN A 313 -5.34 3.29 18.31
CA GLN A 313 -5.56 4.70 18.67
C GLN A 313 -7.00 4.94 19.14
N LEU A 314 -7.99 4.36 18.47
CA LEU A 314 -9.38 4.43 18.90
C LEU A 314 -9.57 3.78 20.26
N TYR A 315 -9.01 2.61 20.48
CA TYR A 315 -9.11 1.88 21.75
C TYR A 315 -8.53 2.66 22.92
N VAL A 316 -7.34 3.21 22.79
CA VAL A 316 -6.72 4.06 23.83
C VAL A 316 -7.62 5.23 24.17
N SER A 317 -8.23 5.83 23.17
CA SER A 317 -9.12 6.98 23.37
C SER A 317 -10.46 6.65 24.07
N LEU A 318 -10.82 5.36 24.22
CA LEU A 318 -12.06 4.97 24.92
C LEU A 318 -12.03 5.33 26.41
N ALA A 319 -10.85 5.36 27.03
CA ALA A 319 -10.69 5.77 28.42
C ALA A 319 -11.09 7.24 28.64
N ASP A 320 -10.72 8.12 27.71
CA ASP A 320 -11.00 9.56 27.77
C ASP A 320 -12.39 9.89 27.23
N TYR A 321 -12.93 9.07 26.35
CA TYR A 321 -14.20 9.31 25.66
C TYR A 321 -15.10 8.06 25.69
N PRO A 322 -15.74 7.75 26.83
CA PRO A 322 -16.57 6.53 26.99
C PRO A 322 -17.71 6.40 25.98
N GLN A 323 -18.23 7.52 25.47
CA GLN A 323 -19.27 7.55 24.42
C GLN A 323 -18.84 6.90 23.10
N ARG A 324 -17.53 6.61 22.92
CA ARG A 324 -17.02 5.88 21.76
C ARG A 324 -17.15 4.37 21.89
N ASN A 325 -17.42 3.86 23.08
CA ASN A 325 -17.55 2.42 23.29
C ASN A 325 -18.59 1.81 22.36
N ASP A 326 -19.75 2.45 22.20
CA ASP A 326 -20.80 1.93 21.31
C ASP A 326 -20.34 1.90 19.86
N TYR A 327 -19.67 2.97 19.39
CA TYR A 327 -19.08 2.99 18.05
C TYR A 327 -18.04 1.90 17.87
N PHE A 328 -17.14 1.73 18.83
CA PHE A 328 -16.09 0.72 18.76
C PHE A 328 -16.69 -0.69 18.73
N ASN A 329 -17.62 -0.97 19.63
CA ASN A 329 -18.31 -2.25 19.71
C ASN A 329 -19.08 -2.60 18.43
N ILE A 330 -19.72 -1.62 17.81
CA ILE A 330 -20.48 -1.80 16.58
C ILE A 330 -19.58 -2.02 15.36
N ASN A 331 -18.48 -1.25 15.25
CA ASN A 331 -17.66 -1.24 14.03
C ASN A 331 -16.45 -2.19 14.10
N TYR A 332 -16.03 -2.62 15.31
CA TYR A 332 -14.89 -3.52 15.51
C TYR A 332 -15.26 -4.74 16.37
N PRO A 333 -16.30 -5.51 16.00
CA PRO A 333 -16.75 -6.64 16.84
C PRO A 333 -15.68 -7.72 17.03
N GLY A 334 -14.77 -7.90 16.07
CA GLY A 334 -13.65 -8.83 16.16
C GLY A 334 -12.57 -8.45 17.17
N LEU A 335 -12.63 -7.25 17.74
CA LEU A 335 -11.73 -6.76 18.78
C LEU A 335 -12.40 -6.75 20.17
N LEU A 336 -13.66 -7.18 20.26
CA LEU A 336 -14.36 -7.35 21.53
C LEU A 336 -13.66 -8.43 22.33
N GLY A 337 -13.23 -8.09 23.55
CA GLY A 337 -12.48 -9.00 24.43
C GLY A 337 -10.98 -8.70 24.49
N ALA A 338 -10.48 -7.74 23.73
CA ALA A 338 -9.16 -7.18 23.99
C ALA A 338 -9.16 -6.54 25.39
N THR A 339 -8.22 -6.93 26.23
CA THR A 339 -8.14 -6.44 27.61
C THR A 339 -7.37 -5.15 27.72
N ASN A 340 -6.57 -4.83 26.71
CA ASN A 340 -5.80 -3.59 26.58
C ASN A 340 -5.43 -3.32 25.11
N ALA A 341 -5.00 -2.11 24.80
CA ALA A 341 -4.57 -1.72 23.45
C ALA A 341 -3.38 -2.54 22.93
N GLY A 342 -2.49 -3.00 23.82
CA GLY A 342 -1.32 -3.80 23.48
C GLY A 342 -1.62 -5.23 23.05
N ASP A 343 -2.89 -5.65 23.06
CA ASP A 343 -3.34 -6.96 22.56
C ASP A 343 -3.96 -6.87 21.15
N LEU A 344 -3.97 -5.68 20.55
CA LEU A 344 -4.57 -5.41 19.26
C LEU A 344 -3.51 -5.44 18.13
N PHE A 345 -2.99 -6.60 17.82
CA PHE A 345 -2.03 -6.77 16.72
C PHE A 345 -2.73 -6.65 15.35
N TRP A 346 -3.21 -5.44 15.09
CA TRP A 346 -4.00 -5.11 13.90
C TRP A 346 -3.20 -5.15 12.60
N ASN A 347 -1.94 -4.71 12.65
CA ASN A 347 -1.07 -4.67 11.47
C ASN A 347 -0.68 -6.08 11.03
N THR A 348 -0.38 -6.95 11.98
CA THR A 348 -0.12 -8.38 11.70
C THR A 348 -1.36 -9.03 11.10
N ARG A 349 -2.55 -8.76 11.63
CA ARG A 349 -3.81 -9.27 11.07
C ARG A 349 -4.03 -8.76 9.64
N LYS A 350 -3.86 -7.45 9.42
CA LYS A 350 -4.00 -6.81 8.10
C LYS A 350 -3.03 -7.41 7.07
N MET A 351 -1.80 -7.68 7.45
CA MET A 351 -0.81 -8.33 6.60
C MET A 351 -1.28 -9.73 6.17
N LEU A 352 -1.80 -10.55 7.11
CA LEU A 352 -2.28 -11.89 6.82
C LEU A 352 -3.51 -11.88 5.89
N ILE A 353 -4.49 -11.01 6.15
CA ILE A 353 -5.68 -10.85 5.31
C ILE A 353 -5.28 -10.32 3.94
N GLY A 354 -4.42 -9.30 3.88
CA GLY A 354 -3.92 -8.76 2.63
C GLY A 354 -3.26 -9.80 1.72
N ALA A 355 -2.48 -10.73 2.30
CA ALA A 355 -1.89 -11.83 1.54
C ALA A 355 -2.96 -12.74 0.91
N LEU A 356 -4.01 -13.08 1.66
CA LEU A 356 -5.11 -13.91 1.15
C LEU A 356 -5.91 -13.17 0.08
N VAL A 357 -6.21 -11.89 0.27
CA VAL A 357 -6.97 -11.10 -0.70
C VAL A 357 -6.16 -10.88 -1.99
N ALA A 358 -4.84 -10.68 -1.91
CA ALA A 358 -3.99 -10.60 -3.10
C ALA A 358 -4.09 -11.89 -3.95
N ARG A 359 -4.05 -13.05 -3.30
CA ARG A 359 -4.23 -14.33 -3.99
C ARG A 359 -5.65 -14.49 -4.54
N HIS A 360 -6.66 -14.14 -3.76
CA HIS A 360 -8.05 -14.15 -4.20
C HIS A 360 -8.22 -13.36 -5.51
N ARG A 361 -7.69 -12.14 -5.57
CA ARG A 361 -7.75 -11.31 -6.79
C ARG A 361 -7.00 -11.93 -7.97
N MET A 362 -5.86 -12.60 -7.71
CA MET A 362 -5.15 -13.31 -8.77
C MET A 362 -5.96 -14.49 -9.33
N LEU A 363 -6.71 -15.19 -8.47
CA LEU A 363 -7.62 -16.26 -8.90
C LEU A 363 -8.80 -15.70 -9.71
N ASP A 364 -9.35 -14.54 -9.31
CA ASP A 364 -10.37 -13.85 -10.10
C ASP A 364 -9.85 -13.52 -11.51
N LEU A 365 -8.61 -13.03 -11.63
CA LEU A 365 -8.00 -12.77 -12.94
C LEU A 365 -7.89 -14.04 -13.80
N TYR A 366 -7.62 -15.21 -13.23
CA TYR A 366 -7.62 -16.47 -13.99
C TYR A 366 -9.04 -16.81 -14.47
N ILE A 367 -10.04 -16.68 -13.62
CA ILE A 367 -11.44 -16.96 -13.95
C ILE A 367 -11.94 -15.97 -15.03
N GLU A 368 -11.70 -14.68 -14.83
CA GLU A 368 -12.12 -13.61 -15.74
C GLU A 368 -11.43 -13.75 -17.11
N SER A 369 -10.13 -14.06 -17.17
CA SER A 369 -9.39 -14.25 -18.42
C SER A 369 -9.84 -15.49 -19.18
N ALA A 370 -10.15 -16.58 -18.48
CA ALA A 370 -10.70 -17.78 -19.11
C ALA A 370 -12.09 -17.51 -19.72
N SER A 371 -12.94 -16.77 -19.00
CA SER A 371 -14.30 -16.44 -19.44
C SER A 371 -14.33 -15.45 -20.60
N ALA A 372 -13.41 -14.50 -20.65
CA ALA A 372 -13.29 -13.53 -21.74
C ALA A 372 -12.67 -14.09 -23.02
N HIS A 373 -12.26 -15.35 -23.03
CA HIS A 373 -11.51 -15.97 -24.14
C HIS A 373 -10.18 -15.25 -24.46
N ASP A 374 -9.61 -14.58 -23.45
CA ASP A 374 -8.37 -13.82 -23.51
C ASP A 374 -7.23 -14.57 -22.75
N TRP A 375 -7.22 -15.87 -22.92
CA TRP A 375 -6.22 -16.75 -22.38
C TRP A 375 -5.16 -17.07 -23.46
N ALA A 376 -3.86 -16.95 -23.20
CA ALA A 376 -3.31 -16.52 -21.93
C ALA A 376 -2.74 -15.10 -22.10
N ASP A 377 -3.22 -14.13 -21.30
CA ASP A 377 -2.50 -12.88 -21.23
C ASP A 377 -1.18 -13.12 -20.49
N TYR A 378 -0.06 -12.75 -21.12
CA TYR A 378 1.26 -13.05 -20.57
C TYR A 378 1.61 -12.25 -19.33
N SER A 379 0.84 -11.19 -19.00
CA SER A 379 0.99 -10.45 -17.74
C SER A 379 0.63 -11.27 -16.50
N LEU A 380 -0.08 -12.38 -16.65
CA LEU A 380 -0.38 -13.32 -15.57
C LEU A 380 0.80 -14.20 -15.16
N TYR A 381 1.92 -14.11 -15.89
CA TYR A 381 3.11 -14.93 -15.69
C TYR A 381 4.29 -14.07 -15.24
N ASP A 382 5.26 -14.72 -14.59
CA ASP A 382 6.51 -14.07 -14.21
C ASP A 382 7.25 -13.59 -15.45
N CYS A 383 7.52 -12.29 -15.54
CA CYS A 383 8.24 -11.68 -16.66
C CYS A 383 9.58 -12.37 -16.93
N SER A 384 10.30 -12.79 -15.89
CA SER A 384 11.58 -13.48 -15.98
C SER A 384 11.46 -14.90 -16.53
N ALA A 385 10.25 -15.47 -16.59
CA ALA A 385 10.04 -16.76 -17.22
C ALA A 385 10.28 -16.73 -18.74
N CYS A 386 10.05 -15.56 -19.37
CA CYS A 386 10.25 -15.33 -20.80
C CYS A 386 11.35 -14.30 -21.07
N HIS A 387 11.40 -13.21 -20.30
CA HIS A 387 12.39 -12.13 -20.44
C HIS A 387 13.63 -12.41 -19.60
N HIS A 388 14.56 -13.18 -20.15
CA HIS A 388 15.82 -13.53 -19.50
C HIS A 388 16.94 -13.68 -20.55
N GLU A 389 18.19 -13.74 -20.08
CA GLU A 389 19.35 -13.97 -20.94
C GLU A 389 19.32 -15.38 -21.56
N LEU A 390 19.58 -15.46 -22.85
CA LEU A 390 19.66 -16.74 -23.62
C LEU A 390 21.06 -17.34 -23.60
N ARG A 391 21.90 -17.01 -22.63
CA ARG A 391 23.27 -17.56 -22.51
C ARG A 391 23.39 -18.53 -21.33
N SER A 392 24.38 -19.42 -21.38
CA SER A 392 24.77 -20.28 -20.26
C SER A 392 25.23 -19.42 -19.06
N ASN A 393 24.89 -19.87 -17.86
CA ASN A 393 25.01 -19.10 -16.61
C ASN A 393 24.15 -17.85 -16.55
N SER A 394 22.98 -17.89 -17.19
CA SER A 394 21.98 -16.83 -17.04
C SER A 394 21.59 -16.65 -15.58
N GLU A 395 21.08 -15.47 -15.22
CA GLU A 395 20.57 -15.20 -13.88
C GLU A 395 19.49 -16.18 -13.46
N ARG A 396 18.61 -16.57 -14.40
CA ARG A 396 17.59 -17.57 -14.17
C ARG A 396 18.17 -18.91 -13.73
N GLN A 397 19.28 -19.36 -14.33
CA GLN A 397 19.97 -20.59 -13.91
C GLN A 397 20.61 -20.44 -12.53
N ARG A 398 21.20 -19.30 -12.23
CA ARG A 398 21.81 -19.03 -10.90
C ARG A 398 20.77 -18.98 -9.78
N ARG A 399 19.60 -18.42 -10.03
CA ARG A 399 18.48 -18.38 -9.04
C ARG A 399 17.92 -19.77 -8.76
N GLY A 400 17.98 -20.67 -9.73
CA GLY A 400 17.34 -21.96 -9.67
C GLY A 400 15.88 -21.85 -10.14
N TYR A 401 15.62 -22.28 -11.36
CA TYR A 401 14.27 -22.39 -11.88
C TYR A 401 13.57 -23.62 -11.30
N VAL A 402 12.40 -23.41 -10.72
CA VAL A 402 11.54 -24.50 -10.26
C VAL A 402 10.38 -24.60 -11.23
N GLY A 403 10.27 -25.71 -11.95
CA GLY A 403 9.21 -25.97 -12.93
C GLY A 403 9.69 -26.77 -14.12
N ALA A 404 8.77 -27.26 -14.92
CA ALA A 404 9.07 -27.97 -16.13
C ALA A 404 9.61 -27.02 -17.24
N PRO A 405 10.60 -27.39 -18.03
CA PRO A 405 11.07 -26.59 -19.16
C PRO A 405 9.93 -26.25 -20.12
N GLY A 406 9.89 -25.00 -20.58
CA GLY A 406 8.84 -24.51 -21.48
C GLY A 406 7.48 -24.27 -20.82
N ARG A 407 7.44 -24.28 -19.49
CA ARG A 407 6.25 -23.92 -18.69
C ARG A 407 6.54 -22.62 -17.94
N PRO A 408 6.02 -21.46 -18.37
CA PRO A 408 6.19 -20.21 -17.64
C PRO A 408 5.47 -20.30 -16.31
N ARG A 409 6.12 -19.81 -15.24
CA ARG A 409 5.52 -19.73 -13.91
C ARG A 409 4.56 -18.56 -13.84
N GLN A 410 3.54 -18.69 -13.00
CA GLN A 410 2.66 -17.59 -12.66
C GLN A 410 3.42 -16.52 -11.87
N TYR A 411 2.80 -15.37 -11.73
CA TYR A 411 3.31 -14.27 -10.93
C TYR A 411 3.34 -14.64 -9.44
N GLU A 412 4.53 -14.68 -8.83
CA GLU A 412 4.75 -15.34 -7.53
C GLU A 412 4.46 -14.50 -6.29
N TRP A 413 4.52 -13.17 -6.38
CA TRP A 413 4.48 -12.37 -5.16
C TRP A 413 3.15 -12.51 -4.37
N PRO A 414 1.97 -12.73 -4.97
CA PRO A 414 0.75 -12.95 -4.19
C PRO A 414 0.79 -14.22 -3.34
N ASP A 415 1.70 -15.16 -3.68
CA ASP A 415 1.80 -16.46 -3.01
C ASP A 415 2.81 -16.48 -1.86
N ALA A 416 3.65 -15.44 -1.75
CA ALA A 416 4.80 -15.44 -0.85
C ALA A 416 4.43 -15.64 0.63
N LEU A 417 3.28 -15.11 1.06
CA LEU A 417 2.83 -15.13 2.45
C LEU A 417 1.71 -16.15 2.72
N LEU A 418 1.19 -16.84 1.70
CA LEU A 418 0.01 -17.70 1.82
C LEU A 418 0.17 -18.82 2.84
N THR A 419 1.34 -19.47 2.85
CA THR A 419 1.59 -20.58 3.79
C THR A 419 1.37 -20.15 5.24
N ILE A 420 1.83 -18.96 5.61
CA ILE A 420 1.69 -18.46 6.98
C ILE A 420 0.26 -18.00 7.26
N ALA A 421 -0.41 -17.40 6.29
CA ALA A 421 -1.80 -16.98 6.41
C ALA A 421 -2.75 -18.20 6.57
N TYR A 422 -2.60 -19.24 5.76
CA TYR A 422 -3.37 -20.48 5.90
C TYR A 422 -3.08 -21.21 7.22
N LEU A 423 -1.81 -21.23 7.67
CA LEU A 423 -1.46 -21.83 8.96
C LEU A 423 -2.16 -21.09 10.11
N PHE A 424 -2.28 -19.78 10.03
CA PHE A 424 -2.96 -18.98 11.03
C PHE A 424 -4.49 -19.20 10.99
N SER A 425 -5.10 -19.31 9.80
CA SER A 425 -6.53 -19.61 9.69
C SER A 425 -6.90 -20.99 10.26
N GLY A 426 -6.05 -22.00 10.09
CA GLY A 426 -6.23 -23.33 10.67
C GLY A 426 -5.41 -24.43 9.98
N LYS A 427 -5.11 -25.51 10.70
CA LYS A 427 -4.35 -26.63 10.14
C LYS A 427 -5.08 -27.37 9.02
N GLU A 428 -6.38 -27.53 9.15
CA GLU A 428 -7.22 -28.14 8.13
C GLU A 428 -7.27 -27.26 6.88
N THR A 429 -7.53 -25.96 7.05
CA THR A 429 -7.50 -24.96 5.97
C THR A 429 -6.17 -24.98 5.25
N LEU A 430 -5.04 -25.02 5.98
CA LEU A 430 -3.71 -25.12 5.39
C LEU A 430 -3.56 -26.37 4.52
N GLY A 431 -4.04 -27.55 4.99
CA GLY A 431 -3.95 -28.81 4.25
C GLY A 431 -4.73 -28.77 2.93
N GLN A 432 -5.97 -28.34 2.99
CA GLN A 432 -6.87 -28.25 1.84
C GLN A 432 -6.38 -27.20 0.83
N SER A 433 -6.04 -25.99 1.30
CA SER A 433 -5.56 -24.92 0.43
C SER A 433 -4.25 -25.28 -0.29
N ARG A 434 -3.31 -25.95 0.40
CA ARG A 434 -2.07 -26.44 -0.23
C ARG A 434 -2.33 -27.48 -1.32
N SER A 435 -3.31 -28.37 -1.11
CA SER A 435 -3.70 -29.33 -2.15
C SER A 435 -4.21 -28.60 -3.40
N LEU A 436 -5.14 -27.67 -3.22
CA LEU A 436 -5.71 -26.90 -4.32
C LEU A 436 -4.67 -26.03 -5.03
N GLU A 437 -3.76 -25.37 -4.30
CA GLU A 437 -2.64 -24.62 -4.90
C GLU A 437 -1.75 -25.54 -5.76
N SER A 438 -1.41 -26.71 -5.23
CA SER A 438 -0.61 -27.70 -5.97
C SER A 438 -1.32 -28.21 -7.22
N GLU A 439 -2.63 -28.41 -7.16
CA GLU A 439 -3.44 -28.80 -8.32
C GLU A 439 -3.44 -27.73 -9.41
N ILE A 440 -3.57 -26.45 -9.02
CA ILE A 440 -3.47 -25.32 -9.96
C ILE A 440 -2.06 -25.24 -10.58
N GLU A 441 -1.00 -25.34 -9.76
CA GLU A 441 0.39 -25.38 -10.26
C GLU A 441 0.59 -26.53 -11.27
N GLN A 442 0.00 -27.71 -11.01
CA GLN A 442 0.06 -28.85 -11.91
C GLN A 442 -0.65 -28.56 -13.25
N LEU A 443 -1.85 -27.97 -13.21
CA LEU A 443 -2.58 -27.61 -14.43
C LEU A 443 -1.81 -26.61 -15.31
N PHE A 444 -1.04 -25.70 -14.72
CA PHE A 444 -0.13 -24.83 -15.47
C PHE A 444 1.10 -25.57 -16.01
N SER A 445 1.49 -26.66 -15.37
CA SER A 445 2.64 -27.47 -15.78
C SER A 445 2.32 -28.52 -16.86
N ASP A 446 1.07 -28.95 -16.97
CA ASP A 446 0.65 -30.04 -17.90
C ASP A 446 0.81 -29.62 -19.35
N GLN A 447 0.56 -28.37 -19.69
CA GLN A 447 0.75 -27.82 -21.03
C GLN A 447 1.22 -26.36 -20.97
N PRO A 448 1.84 -25.83 -22.05
CA PRO A 448 2.21 -24.42 -22.11
C PRO A 448 0.99 -23.53 -21.79
N PHE A 449 1.15 -22.61 -20.84
CA PHE A 449 0.11 -21.68 -20.37
C PHE A 449 -1.10 -22.32 -19.68
N GLY A 450 -1.11 -23.64 -19.47
CA GLY A 450 -2.20 -24.34 -18.79
C GLY A 450 -3.50 -24.47 -19.61
N ASN A 451 -4.50 -25.11 -19.00
CA ASN A 451 -5.85 -25.20 -19.58
C ASN A 451 -6.78 -24.21 -18.87
N PRO A 452 -7.28 -23.15 -19.57
CA PRO A 452 -8.05 -22.08 -18.95
C PRO A 452 -9.29 -22.59 -18.20
N ASN A 453 -10.06 -23.49 -18.78
CA ASN A 453 -11.30 -23.98 -18.17
C ASN A 453 -11.05 -24.78 -16.89
N LEU A 454 -10.03 -25.64 -16.88
CA LEU A 454 -9.68 -26.43 -15.70
C LEU A 454 -9.08 -25.55 -14.61
N ILE A 455 -8.25 -24.57 -14.99
CA ILE A 455 -7.65 -23.61 -14.07
C ILE A 455 -8.74 -22.75 -13.45
N ALA A 456 -9.67 -22.20 -14.24
CA ALA A 456 -10.78 -21.38 -13.75
C ALA A 456 -11.65 -22.17 -12.76
N ALA A 457 -12.07 -23.38 -13.12
CA ALA A 457 -12.88 -24.21 -12.23
C ALA A 457 -12.19 -24.53 -10.89
N LYS A 458 -10.87 -24.77 -10.93
CA LYS A 458 -10.10 -25.02 -9.70
C LYS A 458 -9.84 -23.74 -8.92
N ALA A 459 -9.67 -22.60 -9.61
CA ALA A 459 -9.52 -21.28 -9.01
C ALA A 459 -10.78 -20.85 -8.24
N GLU A 460 -11.98 -21.15 -8.75
CA GLU A 460 -13.23 -20.90 -8.04
C GLU A 460 -13.27 -21.62 -6.69
N VAL A 461 -12.92 -22.92 -6.68
CA VAL A 461 -12.90 -23.71 -5.44
C VAL A 461 -11.88 -23.13 -4.44
N LEU A 462 -10.68 -22.80 -4.90
CA LEU A 462 -9.65 -22.23 -4.01
C LEU A 462 -10.05 -20.84 -3.52
N ARG A 463 -10.70 -20.02 -4.34
CA ARG A 463 -11.22 -18.70 -3.96
C ARG A 463 -12.19 -18.79 -2.79
N ASP A 464 -13.12 -19.74 -2.83
CA ASP A 464 -14.08 -19.96 -1.73
C ASP A 464 -13.38 -20.42 -0.44
N HIS A 465 -12.34 -21.24 -0.56
CA HIS A 465 -11.49 -21.61 0.59
C HIS A 465 -10.73 -20.41 1.16
N ILE A 466 -10.25 -19.50 0.31
CA ILE A 466 -9.57 -18.27 0.75
C ILE A 466 -10.56 -17.37 1.50
N THR A 467 -11.79 -17.21 1.01
CA THR A 467 -12.84 -16.45 1.71
C THR A 467 -13.06 -17.01 3.12
N THR A 468 -13.23 -18.33 3.24
CA THR A 468 -13.35 -18.99 4.55
C THR A 468 -12.12 -18.76 5.45
N ALA A 469 -10.92 -18.73 4.87
CA ALA A 469 -9.69 -18.47 5.62
C ALA A 469 -9.62 -17.02 6.10
N ILE A 470 -10.08 -16.05 5.32
CA ILE A 470 -10.18 -14.63 5.69
C ILE A 470 -11.14 -14.50 6.88
N ASP A 471 -12.36 -15.03 6.78
CA ASP A 471 -13.36 -15.00 7.86
C ASP A 471 -12.80 -15.58 9.17
N ALA A 472 -12.06 -16.69 9.06
CA ALA A 472 -11.43 -17.32 10.23
C ALA A 472 -10.35 -16.43 10.87
N ILE A 473 -9.62 -15.63 10.09
CA ILE A 473 -8.61 -14.69 10.62
C ILE A 473 -9.31 -13.47 11.23
N GLU A 474 -10.36 -12.96 10.62
CA GLU A 474 -11.10 -11.82 11.14
C GLU A 474 -11.72 -12.07 12.50
N GLN A 475 -12.11 -13.31 12.77
CA GLN A 475 -12.71 -13.73 14.05
C GLN A 475 -11.69 -14.10 15.13
N LYS A 476 -10.40 -14.20 14.81
CA LYS A 476 -9.37 -14.60 15.77
C LYS A 476 -8.62 -13.39 16.33
N PRO A 477 -8.43 -13.30 17.65
CA PRO A 477 -7.52 -12.32 18.21
C PRO A 477 -6.08 -12.63 17.79
N VAL A 478 -5.31 -11.59 17.53
CA VAL A 478 -3.86 -11.67 17.32
C VAL A 478 -3.20 -11.01 18.52
N ASP A 479 -2.42 -11.75 19.28
CA ASP A 479 -1.63 -11.26 20.41
C ASP A 479 -0.12 -11.27 20.07
N ALA A 480 0.71 -10.75 20.97
CA ALA A 480 2.16 -10.72 20.81
C ALA A 480 2.76 -12.12 20.59
N ARG A 481 2.24 -13.16 21.26
CA ARG A 481 2.72 -14.53 21.11
C ARG A 481 2.44 -15.06 19.71
N ILE A 482 1.26 -14.75 19.18
CA ILE A 482 0.87 -15.11 17.82
C ILE A 482 1.71 -14.33 16.80
N ALA A 483 1.87 -13.01 16.96
CA ALA A 483 2.70 -12.20 16.09
C ALA A 483 4.15 -12.72 16.02
N GLN A 484 4.74 -13.07 17.17
CA GLN A 484 6.06 -13.70 17.23
C GLN A 484 6.09 -15.09 16.57
N ALA A 485 5.01 -15.88 16.68
CA ALA A 485 4.92 -17.16 16.00
C ALA A 485 4.85 -17.02 14.48
N VAL A 486 4.11 -16.02 13.99
CA VAL A 486 4.06 -15.65 12.56
C VAL A 486 5.45 -15.20 12.09
N LEU A 487 6.13 -14.34 12.84
CA LEU A 487 7.50 -13.89 12.54
C LEU A 487 8.49 -15.07 12.41
N ARG A 488 8.44 -16.03 13.36
CA ARG A 488 9.22 -17.27 13.27
C ARG A 488 8.86 -18.11 12.04
N GLY A 489 7.58 -18.18 11.71
CA GLY A 489 7.09 -18.86 10.51
C GLY A 489 7.66 -18.26 9.23
N LEU A 490 7.65 -16.93 9.11
CA LEU A 490 8.23 -16.21 7.96
C LEU A 490 9.73 -16.49 7.81
N ALA A 491 10.49 -16.58 8.91
CA ALA A 491 11.90 -16.94 8.88
C ALA A 491 12.17 -18.38 8.37
N THR A 492 11.13 -19.20 8.18
CA THR A 492 11.22 -20.54 7.60
C THR A 492 10.81 -20.63 6.15
N THR A 493 10.52 -19.51 5.50
CA THR A 493 10.09 -19.46 4.10
C THR A 493 11.12 -20.17 3.20
N PRO A 494 10.71 -21.19 2.42
CA PRO A 494 11.65 -21.97 1.63
C PRO A 494 12.15 -21.16 0.42
N LYS A 495 13.38 -21.49 -0.05
CA LYS A 495 14.00 -20.83 -1.21
C LYS A 495 13.08 -20.79 -2.43
N GLY A 496 12.31 -21.84 -2.67
CA GLY A 496 11.39 -21.94 -3.82
C GLY A 496 10.27 -20.90 -3.85
N LYS A 497 9.96 -20.26 -2.70
CA LYS A 497 8.98 -19.15 -2.58
C LYS A 497 9.67 -17.79 -2.52
N LEU A 498 10.98 -17.71 -2.74
CA LEU A 498 11.79 -16.49 -2.65
C LEU A 498 12.60 -16.28 -3.94
N LEU A 499 12.19 -16.89 -5.06
CA LEU A 499 12.97 -16.86 -6.31
C LEU A 499 12.89 -15.50 -7.00
N THR A 500 11.80 -14.75 -6.81
CA THR A 500 11.64 -13.42 -7.37
C THR A 500 11.91 -12.34 -6.32
N TYR A 501 12.39 -11.20 -6.78
CA TYR A 501 12.62 -10.01 -5.95
C TYR A 501 11.35 -9.59 -5.21
N ASP A 502 10.21 -9.63 -5.90
CA ASP A 502 8.92 -9.19 -5.34
C ASP A 502 8.40 -10.14 -4.27
N ALA A 503 8.48 -11.45 -4.48
CA ALA A 503 8.09 -12.44 -3.47
C ALA A 503 8.97 -12.33 -2.22
N ALA A 504 10.27 -12.16 -2.38
CA ALA A 504 11.19 -11.96 -1.28
C ALA A 504 10.91 -10.66 -0.50
N ARG A 505 10.58 -9.60 -1.20
CA ARG A 505 10.21 -8.30 -0.61
C ARG A 505 8.95 -8.39 0.24
N GLN A 506 7.94 -9.19 -0.17
CA GLN A 506 6.75 -9.45 0.64
C GLN A 506 7.12 -10.02 2.02
N VAL A 507 8.00 -11.01 2.06
CA VAL A 507 8.43 -11.64 3.32
C VAL A 507 9.18 -10.64 4.20
N ILE A 508 10.03 -9.81 3.62
CA ILE A 508 10.77 -8.77 4.36
C ILE A 508 9.80 -7.75 4.95
N TRP A 509 8.88 -7.23 4.16
CA TRP A 509 7.88 -6.27 4.62
C TRP A 509 7.01 -6.84 5.73
N ALA A 510 6.53 -8.08 5.58
CA ALA A 510 5.77 -8.75 6.63
C ALA A 510 6.55 -8.88 7.94
N MET A 511 7.84 -9.23 7.88
CA MET A 511 8.68 -9.31 9.07
C MET A 511 8.91 -7.94 9.72
N GLN A 512 9.11 -6.89 8.93
CA GLN A 512 9.26 -5.53 9.41
C GLN A 512 7.97 -4.99 10.03
N THR A 513 6.80 -5.25 9.41
CA THR A 513 5.49 -4.94 9.97
C THR A 513 5.32 -5.52 11.38
N ILE A 514 5.61 -6.81 11.54
CA ILE A 514 5.45 -7.49 12.83
C ILE A 514 6.45 -6.95 13.86
N ALA A 515 7.71 -6.73 13.48
CA ALA A 515 8.72 -6.22 14.40
C ALA A 515 8.38 -4.81 14.89
N THR A 516 7.93 -3.94 14.00
CA THR A 516 7.47 -2.57 14.33
C THR A 516 6.24 -2.61 15.23
N GLU A 517 5.26 -3.46 14.94
CA GLU A 517 4.04 -3.57 15.76
C GLU A 517 4.36 -4.10 17.17
N LEU A 518 5.23 -5.10 17.30
CA LEU A 518 5.71 -5.58 18.60
C LEU A 518 6.35 -4.45 19.43
N GLU A 519 7.10 -3.56 18.79
CA GLU A 519 7.69 -2.40 19.46
C GLU A 519 6.62 -1.40 19.89
N LEU A 520 5.68 -1.04 19.00
CA LEU A 520 4.59 -0.10 19.28
C LEU A 520 3.67 -0.58 20.41
N GLU A 521 3.42 -1.90 20.49
CA GLU A 521 2.58 -2.51 21.52
C GLU A 521 3.36 -2.86 22.81
N GLY A 522 4.56 -2.31 22.99
CA GLY A 522 5.37 -2.46 24.22
C GLY A 522 5.89 -3.87 24.46
N LYS A 523 6.02 -4.68 23.41
CA LYS A 523 6.58 -6.04 23.42
C LYS A 523 7.79 -6.15 22.49
N PRO A 524 8.77 -5.24 22.57
CA PRO A 524 9.85 -5.16 21.60
C PRO A 524 10.66 -6.46 21.55
N LEU A 525 11.17 -6.75 20.37
CA LEU A 525 12.22 -7.73 20.19
C LEU A 525 13.53 -7.22 20.82
N ALA A 526 14.48 -8.12 21.08
CA ALA A 526 15.83 -7.67 21.45
C ALA A 526 16.37 -6.72 20.37
N PRO A 527 17.07 -5.62 20.75
CA PRO A 527 17.49 -4.58 19.80
C PRO A 527 18.29 -5.11 18.61
N GLU A 528 19.17 -6.09 18.85
CA GLU A 528 19.98 -6.71 17.81
C GLU A 528 19.11 -7.50 16.81
N LEU A 529 18.04 -8.11 17.29
CA LEU A 529 17.12 -8.89 16.47
C LEU A 529 16.23 -7.97 15.64
N HIS A 530 15.74 -6.88 16.24
CA HIS A 530 14.98 -5.85 15.53
C HIS A 530 15.82 -5.23 14.41
N GLU A 531 17.05 -4.83 14.71
CA GLU A 531 17.96 -4.27 13.72
C GLU A 531 18.26 -5.24 12.57
N ARG A 532 18.46 -6.52 12.86
CA ARG A 532 18.67 -7.53 11.82
C ARG A 532 17.45 -7.70 10.91
N ILE A 533 16.24 -7.62 11.45
CA ILE A 533 15.02 -7.64 10.63
C ILE A 533 14.97 -6.39 9.74
N ARG A 534 15.30 -5.23 10.29
CA ARG A 534 15.38 -3.99 9.51
C ARG A 534 16.40 -4.10 8.37
N GLN A 535 17.58 -4.69 8.63
CA GLN A 535 18.64 -4.89 7.65
C GLN A 535 18.29 -5.88 6.54
N LEU A 536 17.27 -6.72 6.68
CA LEU A 536 16.78 -7.54 5.55
C LEU A 536 16.33 -6.68 4.36
N GLY A 537 15.82 -5.47 4.62
CA GLY A 537 15.42 -4.52 3.59
C GLY A 537 16.53 -3.62 3.05
N ASN A 538 17.79 -3.88 3.43
CA ASN A 538 18.95 -3.17 2.92
C ASN A 538 19.53 -3.90 1.70
N PRO A 539 19.64 -3.23 0.52
CA PRO A 539 20.21 -3.84 -0.69
C PRO A 539 21.61 -4.41 -0.51
N GLU A 540 22.45 -3.81 0.35
CA GLU A 540 23.79 -4.32 0.63
C GLU A 540 23.77 -5.68 1.35
N THR A 541 22.76 -5.91 2.18
CA THR A 541 22.60 -7.15 2.95
C THR A 541 22.00 -8.28 2.14
N THR A 542 20.89 -8.02 1.45
CA THR A 542 20.09 -9.04 0.79
C THR A 542 19.97 -8.87 -0.72
N GLY A 543 20.36 -7.73 -1.27
CA GLY A 543 20.06 -7.32 -2.63
C GLY A 543 18.65 -6.73 -2.80
N ILE A 544 17.87 -6.60 -1.71
CA ILE A 544 16.48 -6.14 -1.75
C ILE A 544 16.36 -4.79 -1.07
N SER A 545 15.71 -3.83 -1.74
CA SER A 545 15.24 -2.59 -1.13
C SER A 545 13.81 -2.75 -0.63
N ALA A 546 13.63 -2.69 0.68
CA ALA A 546 12.29 -2.64 1.28
C ALA A 546 11.74 -1.21 1.38
N SER A 547 12.53 -0.20 1.02
CA SER A 547 12.08 1.19 1.04
C SER A 547 10.93 1.40 0.06
N LEU A 548 9.83 1.93 0.57
CA LEU A 548 8.74 2.42 -0.24
C LEU A 548 8.95 3.90 -0.57
N PRO A 549 8.47 4.38 -1.72
CA PRO A 549 8.50 5.80 -2.01
C PRO A 549 7.55 6.54 -1.09
N SER A 550 8.08 7.26 -0.09
CA SER A 550 7.28 8.10 0.79
C SER A 550 6.93 9.45 0.12
N GLY A 551 5.66 9.87 0.22
CA GLY A 551 5.18 11.17 -0.22
C GLY A 551 5.23 11.43 -1.74
N ARG A 552 4.79 12.62 -2.15
CA ARG A 552 4.78 13.07 -3.55
C ARG A 552 6.18 13.27 -4.12
N LYS A 553 7.16 13.60 -3.28
CA LYS A 553 8.50 14.06 -3.66
C LYS A 553 9.42 12.98 -4.25
N GLN A 554 9.11 11.70 -4.06
CA GLN A 554 10.06 10.61 -4.40
C GLN A 554 9.78 9.89 -5.71
N PHE A 555 8.81 10.34 -6.49
CA PHE A 555 8.54 9.69 -7.76
C PHE A 555 9.38 10.32 -8.87
N ILE A 556 10.64 9.92 -8.97
CA ILE A 556 11.51 10.26 -10.09
C ILE A 556 11.42 9.11 -11.09
N TYR A 557 10.73 9.32 -12.16
CA TYR A 557 10.68 8.47 -13.33
C TYR A 557 11.61 9.10 -14.39
N PRO A 558 12.46 8.40 -15.14
CA PRO A 558 12.58 6.94 -15.28
C PRO A 558 13.67 6.28 -14.43
N ASP A 559 14.59 7.02 -13.83
CA ASP A 559 15.78 6.47 -13.13
C ASP A 559 15.42 5.41 -12.09
N ARG A 560 14.35 5.65 -11.37
CA ARG A 560 13.89 4.70 -10.36
C ARG A 560 13.41 3.39 -10.97
N LEU A 561 12.75 3.45 -12.13
CA LEU A 561 12.31 2.24 -12.83
C LEU A 561 13.49 1.42 -13.28
N GLU A 562 14.50 2.05 -13.90
CA GLU A 562 15.72 1.38 -14.32
C GLU A 562 16.43 0.72 -13.14
N MET A 563 16.58 1.44 -12.03
CA MET A 563 17.17 0.90 -10.81
C MET A 563 16.36 -0.27 -10.22
N ASP A 564 15.05 -0.18 -10.21
CA ASP A 564 14.20 -1.27 -9.72
C ASP A 564 14.28 -2.49 -10.64
N LEU A 565 14.33 -2.30 -11.96
CA LEU A 565 14.52 -3.38 -12.93
C LEU A 565 15.91 -4.01 -12.78
N GLN A 566 16.96 -3.21 -12.60
CA GLN A 566 18.31 -3.70 -12.36
C GLN A 566 18.38 -4.51 -11.06
N ARG A 567 17.81 -4.01 -9.96
CA ARG A 567 17.74 -4.74 -8.68
C ARG A 567 17.01 -6.08 -8.82
N ARG A 568 15.90 -6.10 -9.57
CA ARG A 568 15.17 -7.34 -9.87
C ARG A 568 16.04 -8.32 -10.66
N ALA A 569 16.80 -7.82 -11.63
CA ALA A 569 17.71 -8.62 -12.42
C ALA A 569 18.88 -9.14 -11.60
N GLU A 570 19.46 -8.38 -10.71
CA GLU A 570 20.62 -8.73 -9.88
C GLU A 570 20.28 -9.51 -8.60
N TYR A 571 19.01 -9.66 -8.27
CA TYR A 571 18.60 -10.33 -7.04
C TYR A 571 19.02 -11.80 -6.97
N GLU A 572 19.67 -12.19 -5.88
CA GLU A 572 20.09 -13.56 -5.60
C GLU A 572 19.39 -14.12 -4.35
N PRO A 573 18.47 -15.08 -4.51
CA PRO A 573 17.71 -15.68 -3.40
C PRO A 573 18.58 -16.27 -2.28
N SER A 574 19.77 -16.77 -2.61
CA SER A 574 20.68 -17.38 -1.64
C SER A 574 21.12 -16.43 -0.53
N ARG A 575 21.27 -15.13 -0.84
CA ARG A 575 21.63 -14.10 0.17
C ARG A 575 20.54 -13.95 1.22
N LEU A 576 19.29 -13.77 0.80
CA LEU A 576 18.16 -13.67 1.73
C LEU A 576 17.97 -14.97 2.52
N VAL A 577 18.02 -16.13 1.87
CA VAL A 577 17.87 -17.43 2.55
C VAL A 577 18.90 -17.63 3.65
N ALA A 578 20.15 -17.22 3.43
CA ALA A 578 21.19 -17.28 4.45
C ALA A 578 20.87 -16.39 5.66
N GLN A 579 20.37 -15.16 5.41
CA GLN A 579 19.97 -14.25 6.48
C GLN A 579 18.76 -14.79 7.26
N LEU A 580 17.73 -15.30 6.58
CA LEU A 580 16.56 -15.89 7.23
C LEU A 580 16.93 -17.12 8.09
N LYS A 581 17.82 -17.98 7.60
CA LYS A 581 18.31 -19.14 8.35
C LYS A 581 19.02 -18.73 9.64
N SER A 582 19.87 -17.71 9.58
CA SER A 582 20.56 -17.16 10.75
C SER A 582 19.57 -16.51 11.73
N LEU A 583 18.63 -15.72 11.22
CA LEU A 583 17.60 -15.05 12.01
C LEU A 583 16.67 -16.05 12.72
N ARG A 584 16.30 -17.15 12.05
CA ARG A 584 15.50 -18.23 12.64
C ARG A 584 16.15 -18.82 13.88
N ALA A 585 17.48 -19.02 13.85
CA ALA A 585 18.21 -19.58 14.99
C ALA A 585 18.12 -18.65 16.22
N ASP A 586 18.14 -17.36 16.02
CA ASP A 586 18.05 -16.38 17.11
C ASP A 586 16.61 -16.19 17.60
N LEU A 587 15.63 -16.15 16.70
CA LEU A 587 14.21 -16.14 17.05
C LEU A 587 13.77 -17.38 17.85
N ALA A 588 14.45 -18.52 17.68
CA ALA A 588 14.19 -19.71 18.47
C ALA A 588 14.71 -19.61 19.91
N LYS A 589 15.75 -18.80 20.17
CA LYS A 589 16.31 -18.59 21.52
C LYS A 589 15.40 -17.70 22.38
N THR A 590 14.68 -16.77 21.77
CA THR A 590 13.78 -15.83 22.46
C THR A 590 12.42 -16.44 22.83
N ALA A 591 12.14 -17.66 22.38
CA ALA A 591 10.90 -18.38 22.66
C ALA A 591 10.95 -19.23 23.94
N LYS A 592 12.10 -19.25 24.64
CA LYS A 592 12.30 -19.90 25.94
C LYS A 592 12.19 -18.87 27.06
#